data_33a93a16f2fc6e342716998a579b0d5b
#
_entry.id   33a93a16f2fc6e342716998a579b0d5b
#
_cell.length_a   1.000
_cell.length_b   1.000
_cell.length_c   1.000
_cell.angle_alpha   90.00
_cell.angle_beta   90.00
_cell.angle_gamma   90.00
#
_symmetry.space_group_name_H-M   'P 1'
#
loop_
_entity.id
_entity.type
_entity.pdbx_description
1 polymer ?
#
loop_
_entity_poly.entity_id
_entity_poly.type
_entity_poly.pdbx_seq_one_letter_code
_entity_poly.pdbx_strand_id
1 'polypeptide(L)'
;MWVNGAVYKLAYDVLNDFVPVALLTDNAQIIVGRKSMPANDLRELIGWLKANPDKALAGTAGVGSPQHIFGIFFQKSTDTRFGFAHYRGGAPAMEDLVAERIDLIIADQVTSLPQIRGGTIKGFTVTSETRLAVAPDIPTVDEVGLPTFHTSVWDAIWAPKGTSAPIIAKLNAAIVKTLSDAALRQRLDQLGQDVVPRERQIPEALATLHKAEIEKWWPIIQATGIRAE
;
A
#
# COMPACT_ATOMS: atom_id res chain seq x y z
N MET A 1 -4.91 -3.27 9.38
CA MET A 1 -5.37 -2.99 10.76
C MET A 1 -5.52 -1.50 11.03
N TRP A 2 -4.56 -0.63 10.69
CA TRP A 2 -4.60 0.82 10.94
C TRP A 2 -5.80 1.55 10.31
N VAL A 3 -6.26 1.18 9.14
CA VAL A 3 -7.44 1.77 8.46
C VAL A 3 -8.74 1.42 9.17
N ASN A 4 -8.87 0.19 9.65
CA ASN A 4 -10.17 -0.38 10.07
C ASN A 4 -10.85 0.44 11.17
N GLY A 5 -10.09 0.93 12.16
CA GLY A 5 -10.65 1.75 13.24
C GLY A 5 -11.21 3.11 12.83
N ALA A 6 -10.79 3.62 11.66
CA ALA A 6 -11.29 4.88 11.12
C ALA A 6 -12.49 4.70 10.17
N VAL A 7 -12.65 3.51 9.57
CA VAL A 7 -13.62 3.24 8.49
C VAL A 7 -14.81 2.41 8.99
N TYR A 8 -14.56 1.45 9.89
CA TYR A 8 -15.58 0.51 10.38
C TYR A 8 -15.93 0.77 11.83
N LYS A 9 -17.17 0.48 12.19
CA LYS A 9 -17.60 0.38 13.59
C LYS A 9 -17.14 -0.98 14.14
N LEU A 10 -15.97 -1.02 14.76
CA LEU A 10 -15.39 -2.24 15.30
C LEU A 10 -15.94 -2.55 16.70
N ALA A 11 -16.06 -3.84 17.03
CA ALA A 11 -16.34 -4.34 18.37
C ALA A 11 -15.09 -4.43 19.26
N TYR A 12 -13.92 -4.02 18.76
CA TYR A 12 -12.62 -4.08 19.42
C TYR A 12 -11.79 -2.83 19.14
N ASP A 13 -10.83 -2.56 20.00
CA ASP A 13 -9.88 -1.46 19.86
C ASP A 13 -8.61 -1.97 19.17
N VAL A 14 -8.30 -1.39 18.00
CA VAL A 14 -7.13 -1.81 17.20
C VAL A 14 -5.79 -1.56 17.91
N LEU A 15 -5.72 -0.62 18.84
CA LEU A 15 -4.51 -0.30 19.61
C LEU A 15 -4.42 -1.08 20.92
N ASN A 16 -5.55 -1.31 21.60
CA ASN A 16 -5.57 -1.77 22.98
C ASN A 16 -5.94 -3.25 23.14
N ASP A 17 -6.54 -3.90 22.14
CA ASP A 17 -6.98 -5.30 22.24
C ASP A 17 -6.02 -6.29 21.58
N PHE A 18 -4.90 -5.79 21.04
CA PHE A 18 -3.86 -6.62 20.41
C PHE A 18 -2.47 -6.29 20.96
N VAL A 19 -1.63 -7.32 21.05
CA VAL A 19 -0.21 -7.20 21.41
C VAL A 19 0.62 -7.39 20.16
N PRO A 20 1.53 -6.49 19.79
CA PRO A 20 2.38 -6.64 18.63
C PRO A 20 3.34 -7.82 18.82
N VAL A 21 3.57 -8.59 17.74
CA VAL A 21 4.51 -9.71 17.73
C VAL A 21 5.69 -9.42 16.82
N ALA A 22 5.46 -9.12 15.56
CA ALA A 22 6.51 -8.79 14.59
C ALA A 22 5.98 -8.04 13.38
N LEU A 23 6.73 -7.07 12.90
CA LEU A 23 6.60 -6.53 11.55
C LEU A 23 7.32 -7.47 10.58
N LEU A 24 6.71 -7.78 9.43
CA LEU A 24 7.23 -8.74 8.47
C LEU A 24 7.78 -8.05 7.23
N THR A 25 6.92 -7.31 6.52
CA THR A 25 7.22 -6.63 5.27
C THR A 25 6.70 -5.19 5.31
N ASP A 26 7.29 -4.34 4.47
CA ASP A 26 6.86 -2.95 4.31
C ASP A 26 7.00 -2.57 2.84
N ASN A 27 5.90 -2.64 2.10
CA ASN A 27 5.91 -2.68 0.64
C ASN A 27 5.41 -1.35 0.07
N ALA A 28 6.30 -0.61 -0.60
CA ALA A 28 5.92 0.54 -1.39
C ALA A 28 4.90 0.16 -2.47
N GLN A 29 4.08 1.10 -2.86
CA GLN A 29 3.10 0.92 -3.93
C GLN A 29 3.66 1.47 -5.25
N ILE A 30 3.04 1.08 -6.36
CA ILE A 30 3.33 1.64 -7.68
C ILE A 30 2.06 2.30 -8.21
N ILE A 31 2.16 3.55 -8.64
CA ILE A 31 1.09 4.21 -9.39
C ILE A 31 1.16 3.68 -10.82
N VAL A 32 0.12 2.99 -11.23
CA VAL A 32 0.02 2.38 -12.57
C VAL A 32 -1.22 2.86 -13.30
N GLY A 33 -1.17 2.87 -14.64
CA GLY A 33 -2.30 3.20 -15.49
C GLY A 33 -2.45 2.23 -16.65
N ARG A 34 -3.63 2.21 -17.27
CA ARG A 34 -3.91 1.43 -18.47
C ARG A 34 -2.93 1.75 -19.59
N LYS A 35 -2.74 0.81 -20.52
CA LYS A 35 -1.76 0.93 -21.62
C LYS A 35 -1.99 2.16 -22.48
N SER A 36 -3.25 2.46 -22.81
CA SER A 36 -3.64 3.60 -23.64
C SER A 36 -3.76 4.94 -22.87
N MET A 37 -3.38 5.00 -21.58
CA MET A 37 -3.38 6.26 -20.84
C MET A 37 -2.53 7.31 -21.59
N PRO A 38 -3.08 8.51 -21.90
CA PRO A 38 -2.35 9.56 -22.64
C PRO A 38 -1.38 10.32 -21.71
N ALA A 39 -0.52 9.59 -21.03
CA ALA A 39 0.53 10.06 -20.14
C ALA A 39 1.68 9.04 -20.16
N ASN A 40 2.93 9.50 -20.14
CA ASN A 40 4.12 8.65 -20.13
C ASN A 40 4.90 8.75 -18.82
N ASP A 41 4.62 9.76 -18.00
CA ASP A 41 5.18 9.93 -16.66
C ASP A 41 4.10 10.45 -15.69
N LEU A 42 4.46 10.55 -14.40
CA LEU A 42 3.52 11.01 -13.37
C LEU A 42 3.07 12.46 -13.57
N ARG A 43 3.93 13.33 -14.07
CA ARG A 43 3.60 14.74 -14.30
C ARG A 43 2.55 14.87 -15.39
N GLU A 44 2.72 14.13 -16.49
CA GLU A 44 1.74 14.08 -17.58
C GLU A 44 0.41 13.47 -17.08
N LEU A 45 0.46 12.42 -16.25
CA LEU A 45 -0.74 11.83 -15.64
C LEU A 45 -1.49 12.86 -14.79
N ILE A 46 -0.81 13.56 -13.89
CA ILE A 46 -1.41 14.62 -13.07
C ILE A 46 -2.01 15.74 -13.95
N GLY A 47 -1.27 16.17 -15.00
CA GLY A 47 -1.75 17.16 -15.96
C GLY A 47 -3.02 16.70 -16.66
N TRP A 48 -3.05 15.45 -17.12
CA TRP A 48 -4.23 14.89 -17.77
C TRP A 48 -5.43 14.78 -16.82
N LEU A 49 -5.22 14.32 -15.58
CA LEU A 49 -6.27 14.23 -14.56
C LEU A 49 -6.86 15.62 -14.24
N LYS A 50 -6.04 16.66 -14.15
CA LYS A 50 -6.49 18.06 -13.95
C LYS A 50 -7.31 18.58 -15.12
N ALA A 51 -6.91 18.26 -16.34
CA ALA A 51 -7.63 18.64 -17.55
C ALA A 51 -8.93 17.83 -17.77
N ASN A 52 -9.07 16.70 -17.11
CA ASN A 52 -10.21 15.78 -17.25
C ASN A 52 -10.79 15.37 -15.88
N PRO A 53 -11.25 16.34 -15.07
CA PRO A 53 -11.80 16.04 -13.74
C PRO A 53 -12.98 15.06 -13.85
N ASP A 54 -13.03 14.09 -12.93
CA ASP A 54 -14.07 13.07 -12.80
C ASP A 54 -14.24 12.12 -14.01
N LYS A 55 -13.36 12.17 -15.02
CA LYS A 55 -13.41 11.26 -16.16
C LYS A 55 -12.65 9.97 -15.96
N ALA A 56 -11.61 9.98 -15.12
CA ALA A 56 -10.86 8.78 -14.81
C ALA A 56 -11.53 7.94 -13.72
N LEU A 57 -11.28 6.63 -13.76
CA LEU A 57 -11.74 5.67 -12.77
C LEU A 57 -10.56 4.90 -12.17
N ALA A 58 -10.36 5.00 -10.87
CA ALA A 58 -9.33 4.27 -10.15
C ALA A 58 -9.85 2.98 -9.54
N GLY A 59 -9.15 1.87 -9.78
CA GLY A 59 -9.46 0.59 -9.14
C GLY A 59 -8.97 0.52 -7.70
N THR A 60 -9.75 -0.12 -6.82
CA THR A 60 -9.37 -0.37 -5.42
C THR A 60 -9.76 -1.78 -4.98
N ALA A 61 -9.14 -2.29 -3.93
CA ALA A 61 -9.48 -3.60 -3.35
C ALA A 61 -10.72 -3.56 -2.43
N GLY A 62 -11.53 -2.50 -2.52
CA GLY A 62 -12.75 -2.28 -1.75
C GLY A 62 -12.78 -0.94 -1.04
N VAL A 63 -13.96 -0.54 -0.56
CA VAL A 63 -14.12 0.68 0.23
C VAL A 63 -13.27 0.61 1.49
N GLY A 64 -12.48 1.67 1.77
CA GLY A 64 -11.58 1.70 2.92
C GLY A 64 -10.33 0.82 2.80
N SER A 65 -10.07 0.18 1.65
CA SER A 65 -8.80 -0.49 1.41
C SER A 65 -7.63 0.51 1.35
N PRO A 66 -6.37 0.07 1.57
CA PRO A 66 -5.22 0.94 1.38
C PRO A 66 -5.22 1.67 0.03
N GLN A 67 -5.51 0.97 -1.06
CA GLN A 67 -5.57 1.57 -2.40
C GLN A 67 -6.62 2.69 -2.49
N HIS A 68 -7.79 2.53 -1.83
CA HIS A 68 -8.80 3.58 -1.79
C HIS A 68 -8.29 4.82 -1.02
N ILE A 69 -7.71 4.62 0.16
CA ILE A 69 -7.16 5.71 0.99
C ILE A 69 -6.01 6.41 0.28
N PHE A 70 -5.10 5.66 -0.35
CA PHE A 70 -3.99 6.23 -1.12
C PHE A 70 -4.49 7.00 -2.35
N GLY A 71 -5.55 6.52 -3.02
CA GLY A 71 -6.17 7.24 -4.13
C GLY A 71 -6.73 8.59 -3.70
N ILE A 72 -7.41 8.65 -2.55
CA ILE A 72 -7.90 9.91 -1.98
C ILE A 72 -6.76 10.83 -1.58
N PHE A 73 -5.72 10.28 -0.96
CA PHE A 73 -4.54 11.04 -0.58
C PHE A 73 -3.82 11.59 -1.82
N PHE A 74 -3.77 10.81 -2.92
CA PHE A 74 -3.23 11.26 -4.20
C PHE A 74 -4.05 12.44 -4.77
N GLN A 75 -5.39 12.33 -4.81
CA GLN A 75 -6.25 13.42 -5.25
C GLN A 75 -5.98 14.71 -4.46
N LYS A 76 -5.90 14.60 -3.13
CA LYS A 76 -5.62 15.75 -2.25
C LYS A 76 -4.22 16.34 -2.48
N SER A 77 -3.20 15.48 -2.64
CA SER A 77 -1.80 15.90 -2.80
C SER A 77 -1.52 16.52 -4.17
N THR A 78 -2.31 16.19 -5.19
CA THR A 78 -2.12 16.65 -6.57
C THR A 78 -3.18 17.61 -7.06
N ASP A 79 -4.21 17.89 -6.24
CA ASP A 79 -5.39 18.68 -6.63
C ASP A 79 -6.04 18.12 -7.91
N THR A 80 -6.26 16.79 -7.93
CA THR A 80 -6.93 16.06 -9.02
C THR A 80 -8.22 15.44 -8.54
N ARG A 81 -9.11 15.04 -9.48
CA ARG A 81 -10.37 14.37 -9.18
C ARG A 81 -10.61 13.21 -10.15
N PHE A 82 -10.97 12.06 -9.61
CA PHE A 82 -11.36 10.86 -10.35
C PHE A 82 -12.29 9.99 -9.51
N GLY A 83 -13.08 9.12 -10.16
CA GLY A 83 -13.94 8.17 -9.48
C GLY A 83 -13.21 6.92 -9.00
N PHE A 84 -13.89 6.09 -8.19
CA PHE A 84 -13.38 4.81 -7.71
C PHE A 84 -14.28 3.65 -8.12
N ALA A 85 -13.67 2.57 -8.65
CA ALA A 85 -14.30 1.27 -8.82
C ALA A 85 -13.78 0.34 -7.70
N HIS A 86 -14.71 -0.20 -6.91
CA HIS A 86 -14.37 -1.05 -5.76
C HIS A 86 -14.53 -2.52 -6.13
N TYR A 87 -13.44 -3.29 -6.00
CA TYR A 87 -13.36 -4.72 -6.28
C TYR A 87 -13.21 -5.53 -4.99
N ARG A 88 -13.38 -6.85 -5.09
CA ARG A 88 -13.12 -7.79 -3.99
C ARG A 88 -11.64 -8.20 -3.94
N GLY A 89 -10.72 -7.21 -3.96
CA GLY A 89 -9.28 -7.42 -3.93
C GLY A 89 -8.54 -6.73 -5.08
N GLY A 90 -7.21 -6.74 -5.04
CA GLY A 90 -6.36 -6.07 -6.04
C GLY A 90 -6.30 -6.82 -7.38
N ALA A 91 -6.37 -8.16 -7.38
CA ALA A 91 -6.27 -8.95 -8.61
C ALA A 91 -7.38 -8.64 -9.62
N PRO A 92 -8.69 -8.68 -9.28
CA PRO A 92 -9.74 -8.32 -10.22
C PRO A 92 -9.69 -6.84 -10.64
N ALA A 93 -9.19 -5.92 -9.81
CA ALA A 93 -8.94 -4.55 -10.23
C ALA A 93 -7.84 -4.47 -11.29
N MET A 94 -6.76 -5.25 -11.13
CA MET A 94 -5.66 -5.32 -12.10
C MET A 94 -6.12 -5.92 -13.43
N GLU A 95 -6.97 -6.95 -13.41
CA GLU A 95 -7.57 -7.52 -14.62
C GLU A 95 -8.35 -6.47 -15.42
N ASP A 96 -9.15 -5.64 -14.74
CA ASP A 96 -9.90 -4.57 -15.39
C ASP A 96 -9.01 -3.39 -15.85
N LEU A 97 -7.89 -3.14 -15.18
CA LEU A 97 -6.89 -2.17 -15.67
C LEU A 97 -6.22 -2.65 -16.96
N VAL A 98 -5.81 -3.93 -17.03
CA VAL A 98 -5.23 -4.55 -18.22
C VAL A 98 -6.24 -4.57 -19.36
N ALA A 99 -7.52 -4.81 -19.06
CA ALA A 99 -8.62 -4.75 -20.03
C ALA A 99 -9.08 -3.32 -20.38
N GLU A 100 -8.41 -2.31 -19.84
CA GLU A 100 -8.70 -0.86 -20.04
C GLU A 100 -10.12 -0.43 -19.64
N ARG A 101 -10.76 -1.17 -18.71
CA ARG A 101 -12.08 -0.81 -18.14
C ARG A 101 -12.00 0.23 -17.03
N ILE A 102 -10.82 0.36 -16.44
CA ILE A 102 -10.46 1.42 -15.48
C ILE A 102 -9.16 2.07 -15.91
N ASP A 103 -8.83 3.24 -15.35
CA ASP A 103 -7.75 4.07 -15.85
C ASP A 103 -6.45 3.96 -15.05
N LEU A 104 -6.54 3.80 -13.72
CA LEU A 104 -5.38 3.77 -12.83
C LEU A 104 -5.61 2.94 -11.57
N ILE A 105 -4.52 2.53 -10.93
CA ILE A 105 -4.49 1.89 -9.61
C ILE A 105 -3.22 2.36 -8.88
N ILE A 106 -3.30 2.54 -7.56
CA ILE A 106 -2.12 2.56 -6.69
C ILE A 106 -1.97 1.12 -6.18
N ALA A 107 -1.12 0.36 -6.87
CA ALA A 107 -1.08 -1.09 -6.79
C ALA A 107 0.13 -1.61 -5.98
N ASP A 108 -0.02 -2.79 -5.42
CA ASP A 108 1.11 -3.54 -4.87
C ASP A 108 2.06 -4.02 -5.99
N GLN A 109 3.30 -4.33 -5.60
CA GLN A 109 4.35 -4.78 -6.50
C GLN A 109 4.03 -6.16 -7.10
N VAL A 110 3.41 -7.05 -6.31
CA VAL A 110 3.13 -8.44 -6.72
C VAL A 110 2.24 -8.49 -7.95
N THR A 111 1.19 -7.67 -7.97
CA THR A 111 0.24 -7.63 -9.07
C THR A 111 0.68 -6.74 -10.22
N SER A 112 1.42 -5.66 -9.96
CA SER A 112 1.76 -4.65 -10.96
C SER A 112 3.04 -4.95 -11.75
N LEU A 113 4.12 -5.44 -11.10
CA LEU A 113 5.40 -5.65 -11.77
C LEU A 113 5.34 -6.62 -12.96
N PRO A 114 4.65 -7.78 -12.88
CA PRO A 114 4.50 -8.67 -14.04
C PRO A 114 3.83 -7.97 -15.24
N GLN A 115 2.83 -7.15 -14.99
CA GLN A 115 2.08 -6.42 -16.02
C GLN A 115 2.90 -5.29 -16.64
N ILE A 116 3.69 -4.57 -15.82
CA ILE A 116 4.60 -3.52 -16.29
C ILE A 116 5.67 -4.15 -17.19
N ARG A 117 6.31 -5.25 -16.73
CA ARG A 117 7.33 -5.98 -17.50
C ARG A 117 6.77 -6.57 -18.79
N GLY A 118 5.52 -7.03 -18.76
CA GLY A 118 4.78 -7.51 -19.95
C GLY A 118 4.31 -6.39 -20.87
N GLY A 119 4.46 -5.13 -20.47
CA GLY A 119 4.03 -3.96 -21.26
C GLY A 119 2.52 -3.86 -21.45
N THR A 120 1.71 -4.52 -20.59
CA THR A 120 0.24 -4.49 -20.62
C THR A 120 -0.34 -3.27 -19.89
N ILE A 121 0.44 -2.68 -18.98
CA ILE A 121 0.11 -1.44 -18.28
C ILE A 121 1.32 -0.50 -18.23
N LYS A 122 1.12 0.75 -17.85
CA LYS A 122 2.18 1.74 -17.59
C LYS A 122 2.45 1.85 -16.10
N GLY A 123 3.73 1.85 -15.69
CA GLY A 123 4.18 2.22 -14.34
C GLY A 123 4.68 3.66 -14.34
N PHE A 124 4.16 4.52 -13.48
CA PHE A 124 4.51 5.94 -13.45
C PHE A 124 5.52 6.28 -12.37
N THR A 125 5.35 5.75 -11.17
CA THR A 125 6.23 6.03 -10.03
C THR A 125 6.06 5.00 -8.92
N VAL A 126 7.11 4.79 -8.12
CA VAL A 126 7.04 4.05 -6.86
C VAL A 126 6.89 5.01 -5.68
N THR A 127 6.16 4.61 -4.66
CA THR A 127 5.83 5.47 -3.51
C THR A 127 6.85 5.39 -2.37
N SER A 128 8.04 4.85 -2.62
CA SER A 128 9.19 4.79 -1.71
C SER A 128 10.15 5.95 -1.92
N GLU A 129 11.03 6.18 -0.93
CA GLU A 129 12.13 7.14 -1.02
C GLU A 129 13.23 6.68 -2.00
N THR A 130 13.37 5.38 -2.20
CA THR A 130 14.35 4.79 -3.11
C THR A 130 13.68 3.96 -4.18
N ARG A 131 14.31 3.85 -5.36
CA ARG A 131 13.81 2.99 -6.43
C ARG A 131 13.83 1.52 -6.03
N LEU A 132 12.85 0.77 -6.51
CA LEU A 132 12.81 -0.67 -6.31
C LEU A 132 13.94 -1.35 -7.08
N ALA A 133 14.71 -2.21 -6.41
CA ALA A 133 15.80 -2.98 -7.05
C ALA A 133 15.26 -3.86 -8.19
N VAL A 134 14.02 -4.33 -8.08
CA VAL A 134 13.35 -5.18 -9.07
C VAL A 134 12.74 -4.39 -10.24
N ALA A 135 12.71 -3.03 -10.16
CA ALA A 135 12.17 -2.13 -11.20
C ALA A 135 12.92 -0.78 -11.17
N PRO A 136 14.24 -0.75 -11.45
CA PRO A 136 15.07 0.46 -11.31
C PRO A 136 14.70 1.56 -12.31
N ASP A 137 13.99 1.23 -13.37
CA ASP A 137 13.55 2.19 -14.38
C ASP A 137 12.34 3.05 -13.94
N ILE A 138 11.61 2.62 -12.90
CA ILE A 138 10.46 3.37 -12.37
C ILE A 138 10.98 4.40 -11.35
N PRO A 139 10.75 5.71 -11.57
CA PRO A 139 11.22 6.74 -10.65
C PRO A 139 10.45 6.72 -9.33
N THR A 140 11.04 7.29 -8.28
CA THR A 140 10.36 7.49 -6.98
C THR A 140 9.46 8.72 -7.02
N VAL A 141 8.56 8.83 -6.04
CA VAL A 141 7.71 10.03 -5.86
C VAL A 141 8.53 11.30 -5.63
N ASP A 142 9.70 11.19 -4.99
CA ASP A 142 10.61 12.32 -4.78
C ASP A 142 11.21 12.81 -6.10
N GLU A 143 11.69 11.91 -6.96
CA GLU A 143 12.27 12.22 -8.26
C GLU A 143 11.28 12.88 -9.22
N VAL A 144 9.99 12.60 -9.06
CA VAL A 144 8.93 13.18 -9.92
C VAL A 144 8.21 14.37 -9.29
N GLY A 145 8.69 14.86 -8.14
CA GLY A 145 8.22 16.11 -7.52
C GLY A 145 6.97 15.92 -6.63
N LEU A 146 6.74 14.75 -6.07
CA LEU A 146 5.67 14.47 -5.12
C LEU A 146 6.21 13.91 -3.78
N PRO A 147 7.16 14.57 -3.10
CA PRO A 147 7.90 14.02 -1.96
C PRO A 147 7.05 13.77 -0.71
N THR A 148 5.82 14.26 -0.66
CA THR A 148 4.90 14.02 0.46
C THR A 148 4.06 12.76 0.30
N PHE A 149 4.16 12.07 -0.85
CA PHE A 149 3.32 10.94 -1.20
C PHE A 149 3.99 9.59 -0.90
N HIS A 150 4.72 9.47 0.19
CA HIS A 150 5.23 8.18 0.65
C HIS A 150 4.09 7.36 1.25
N THR A 151 3.80 6.23 0.60
CA THR A 151 2.78 5.28 1.03
C THR A 151 3.29 3.85 0.93
N SER A 152 2.97 3.04 1.92
CA SER A 152 3.29 1.61 1.91
C SER A 152 2.17 0.78 2.52
N VAL A 153 2.16 -0.50 2.16
CA VAL A 153 1.35 -1.51 2.84
C VAL A 153 2.30 -2.46 3.56
N TRP A 154 2.16 -2.55 4.85
CA TRP A 154 2.99 -3.38 5.68
C TRP A 154 2.21 -4.56 6.26
N ASP A 155 2.88 -5.70 6.38
CA ASP A 155 2.35 -6.93 6.95
C ASP A 155 2.96 -7.18 8.32
N ALA A 156 2.13 -7.61 9.27
CA ALA A 156 2.57 -7.83 10.64
C ALA A 156 1.75 -8.92 11.32
N ILE A 157 2.29 -9.46 12.40
CA ILE A 157 1.62 -10.43 13.27
C ILE A 157 1.34 -9.81 14.61
N TRP A 158 0.13 -10.07 15.10
CA TRP A 158 -0.41 -9.62 16.37
C TRP A 158 -0.94 -10.80 17.16
N ALA A 159 -0.92 -10.70 18.47
CA ALA A 159 -1.55 -11.65 19.38
C ALA A 159 -2.71 -10.95 20.12
N PRO A 160 -3.71 -11.69 20.64
CA PRO A 160 -4.74 -11.13 21.49
C PRO A 160 -4.17 -10.51 22.77
N LYS A 161 -4.85 -9.48 23.28
CA LYS A 161 -4.56 -8.88 24.59
C LYS A 161 -4.48 -9.97 25.67
N GLY A 162 -3.51 -9.83 26.58
CA GLY A 162 -3.29 -10.80 27.66
C GLY A 162 -2.38 -11.97 27.28
N THR A 163 -1.93 -12.07 26.01
CA THR A 163 -0.87 -13.02 25.67
C THR A 163 0.40 -12.69 26.43
N SER A 164 0.95 -13.68 27.16
CA SER A 164 2.08 -13.45 28.06
C SER A 164 3.38 -13.10 27.31
N ALA A 165 4.25 -12.30 27.92
CA ALA A 165 5.52 -11.89 27.33
C ALA A 165 6.41 -13.07 26.87
N PRO A 166 6.51 -14.20 27.61
CA PRO A 166 7.27 -15.36 27.12
C PRO A 166 6.70 -15.95 25.82
N ILE A 167 5.37 -15.95 25.63
CA ILE A 167 4.74 -16.42 24.41
C ILE A 167 5.05 -15.47 23.25
N ILE A 168 4.92 -14.15 23.45
CA ILE A 168 5.26 -13.15 22.46
C ILE A 168 6.73 -13.28 22.03
N ALA A 169 7.65 -13.41 22.99
CA ALA A 169 9.08 -13.58 22.71
C ALA A 169 9.35 -14.87 21.88
N LYS A 170 8.69 -15.98 22.21
CA LYS A 170 8.82 -17.23 21.46
C LYS A 170 8.28 -17.12 20.03
N LEU A 171 7.13 -16.47 19.84
CA LEU A 171 6.55 -16.23 18.53
C LEU A 171 7.46 -15.30 17.69
N ASN A 172 7.90 -14.19 18.27
CA ASN A 172 8.82 -13.27 17.60
C ASN A 172 10.10 -13.99 17.16
N ALA A 173 10.75 -14.76 18.06
CA ALA A 173 11.96 -15.51 17.73
C ALA A 173 11.75 -16.49 16.57
N ALA A 174 10.61 -17.18 16.54
CA ALA A 174 10.27 -18.11 15.45
C ALA A 174 10.10 -17.37 14.12
N ILE A 175 9.39 -16.22 14.13
CA ILE A 175 9.18 -15.38 12.93
C ILE A 175 10.51 -14.84 12.42
N VAL A 176 11.34 -14.24 13.29
CA VAL A 176 12.65 -13.71 12.93
C VAL A 176 13.55 -14.80 12.32
N LYS A 177 13.54 -16.01 12.89
CA LYS A 177 14.25 -17.16 12.33
C LYS A 177 13.71 -17.54 10.94
N THR A 178 12.41 -17.55 10.77
CA THR A 178 11.77 -17.86 9.47
C THR A 178 12.11 -16.80 8.43
N LEU A 179 12.03 -15.51 8.77
CA LEU A 179 12.38 -14.40 7.88
C LEU A 179 13.89 -14.32 7.57
N SER A 180 14.74 -15.02 8.31
CA SER A 180 16.17 -15.14 8.01
C SER A 180 16.52 -16.31 7.08
N ASP A 181 15.56 -17.17 6.75
CA ASP A 181 15.75 -18.27 5.79
C ASP A 181 16.01 -17.72 4.38
N ALA A 182 17.11 -18.17 3.76
CA ALA A 182 17.54 -17.65 2.46
C ALA A 182 16.56 -17.98 1.33
N ALA A 183 15.95 -19.17 1.36
CA ALA A 183 15.02 -19.59 0.31
C ALA A 183 13.71 -18.79 0.42
N LEU A 184 13.23 -18.55 1.65
CA LEU A 184 12.06 -17.69 1.87
C LEU A 184 12.35 -16.25 1.41
N ARG A 185 13.48 -15.66 1.78
CA ARG A 185 13.86 -14.31 1.34
C ARG A 185 13.90 -14.20 -0.18
N GLN A 186 14.59 -15.13 -0.83
CA GLN A 186 14.62 -15.16 -2.29
C GLN A 186 13.23 -15.22 -2.91
N ARG A 187 12.32 -15.98 -2.30
CA ARG A 187 10.94 -16.09 -2.78
C ARG A 187 10.16 -14.78 -2.57
N LEU A 188 10.32 -14.13 -1.43
CA LEU A 188 9.70 -12.84 -1.14
C LEU A 188 10.24 -11.74 -2.08
N ASP A 189 11.55 -11.69 -2.28
CA ASP A 189 12.19 -10.74 -3.22
C ASP A 189 11.65 -10.92 -4.66
N GLN A 190 11.49 -12.17 -5.13
CA GLN A 190 10.89 -12.45 -6.44
C GLN A 190 9.45 -11.93 -6.56
N LEU A 191 8.72 -11.91 -5.44
CA LEU A 191 7.35 -11.40 -5.35
C LEU A 191 7.31 -9.88 -5.13
N GLY A 192 8.46 -9.21 -5.03
CA GLY A 192 8.52 -7.79 -4.71
C GLY A 192 8.10 -7.47 -3.28
N GLN A 193 8.31 -8.42 -2.34
CA GLN A 193 8.01 -8.22 -0.92
C GLN A 193 9.27 -7.84 -0.16
N ASP A 194 9.31 -6.61 0.36
CA ASP A 194 10.44 -6.07 1.09
C ASP A 194 10.38 -6.50 2.57
N VAL A 195 11.15 -7.52 2.92
CA VAL A 195 11.29 -7.94 4.33
C VAL A 195 12.00 -6.85 5.11
N VAL A 196 11.37 -6.36 6.17
CA VAL A 196 11.95 -5.29 6.98
C VAL A 196 13.27 -5.71 7.64
N PRO A 197 14.21 -4.79 7.88
CA PRO A 197 15.44 -5.04 8.61
C PRO A 197 15.18 -5.64 10.01
N ARG A 198 16.13 -6.43 10.50
CA ARG A 198 15.94 -7.21 11.75
C ARG A 198 15.57 -6.34 12.96
N GLU A 199 16.11 -5.15 13.06
CA GLU A 199 15.81 -4.17 14.12
C GLU A 199 14.37 -3.67 14.09
N ARG A 200 13.67 -3.79 12.95
CA ARG A 200 12.24 -3.48 12.81
C ARG A 200 11.32 -4.68 13.03
N GLN A 201 11.86 -5.90 13.12
CA GLN A 201 11.07 -7.13 13.33
C GLN A 201 10.66 -7.36 14.79
N ILE A 202 10.91 -6.42 15.68
CA ILE A 202 10.61 -6.49 17.13
C ILE A 202 9.22 -5.92 17.45
N PRO A 203 8.57 -6.38 18.53
CA PRO A 203 7.24 -5.91 18.93
C PRO A 203 7.17 -4.39 19.11
N GLU A 204 8.19 -3.77 19.69
CA GLU A 204 8.26 -2.34 19.98
C GLU A 204 8.27 -1.49 18.70
N ALA A 205 9.00 -1.94 17.68
CA ALA A 205 9.04 -1.28 16.38
C ALA A 205 7.67 -1.34 15.68
N LEU A 206 6.99 -2.49 15.77
CA LEU A 206 5.62 -2.64 15.24
C LEU A 206 4.62 -1.75 15.99
N ALA A 207 4.71 -1.67 17.31
CA ALA A 207 3.85 -0.78 18.11
C ALA A 207 4.02 0.69 17.72
N THR A 208 5.28 1.12 17.57
CA THR A 208 5.63 2.48 17.16
C THR A 208 5.09 2.80 15.76
N LEU A 209 5.33 1.91 14.78
CA LEU A 209 4.81 2.07 13.43
C LEU A 209 3.28 2.16 13.42
N HIS A 210 2.60 1.22 14.10
CA HIS A 210 1.14 1.18 14.12
C HIS A 210 0.53 2.48 14.66
N LYS A 211 1.09 3.02 15.74
CA LYS A 211 0.65 4.28 16.33
C LYS A 211 0.87 5.44 15.35
N ALA A 212 2.06 5.55 14.75
CA ALA A 212 2.39 6.60 13.79
C ALA A 212 1.47 6.56 12.55
N GLU A 213 1.17 5.36 12.03
CA GLU A 213 0.25 5.18 10.90
C GLU A 213 -1.17 5.61 11.25
N ILE A 214 -1.66 5.29 12.44
CA ILE A 214 -2.97 5.76 12.92
C ILE A 214 -2.99 7.29 13.01
N GLU A 215 -1.99 7.90 13.63
CA GLU A 215 -1.87 9.36 13.77
C GLU A 215 -1.80 10.07 12.41
N LYS A 216 -1.15 9.47 11.42
CA LYS A 216 -1.06 9.99 10.05
C LYS A 216 -2.38 9.88 9.30
N TRP A 217 -2.98 8.68 9.28
CA TRP A 217 -4.05 8.37 8.35
C TRP A 217 -5.46 8.66 8.87
N TRP A 218 -5.74 8.53 10.16
CA TRP A 218 -7.08 8.72 10.67
C TRP A 218 -7.64 10.12 10.42
N PRO A 219 -6.90 11.22 10.62
CA PRO A 219 -7.40 12.54 10.26
C PRO A 219 -7.74 12.67 8.77
N ILE A 220 -6.91 12.05 7.89
CA ILE A 220 -7.13 12.07 6.45
C ILE A 220 -8.43 11.32 6.10
N ILE A 221 -8.60 10.11 6.65
CA ILE A 221 -9.78 9.26 6.41
C ILE A 221 -11.04 9.92 6.95
N GLN A 222 -11.01 10.43 8.19
CA GLN A 222 -12.17 11.07 8.82
C GLN A 222 -12.63 12.32 8.04
N ALA A 223 -11.70 13.10 7.50
CA ALA A 223 -12.01 14.28 6.69
C ALA A 223 -12.75 13.93 5.38
N THR A 224 -12.69 12.68 4.92
CA THR A 224 -13.41 12.23 3.70
C THR A 224 -14.83 11.76 3.97
N GLY A 225 -15.18 11.51 5.22
CA GLY A 225 -16.48 10.94 5.59
C GLY A 225 -16.69 9.49 5.19
N ILE A 226 -15.64 8.78 4.73
CA ILE A 226 -15.72 7.36 4.33
C ILE A 226 -16.13 6.52 5.54
N ARG A 227 -17.19 5.74 5.34
CA ARG A 227 -17.61 4.66 6.24
C ARG A 227 -17.90 3.44 5.39
N ALA A 228 -17.39 2.29 5.78
CA ALA A 228 -17.79 1.01 5.24
C ALA A 228 -18.78 0.35 6.21
N GLU A 229 -19.82 -0.24 5.65
CA GLU A 229 -20.85 -0.99 6.40
C GLU A 229 -20.36 -2.40 6.71
#